data_f5d874cd0799bf6190010b052c97fb5b
#
_entry.id   f5d874cd0799bf6190010b052c97fb5b
#
_cell.length_a   1.000
_cell.length_b   1.000
_cell.length_c   1.000
_cell.angle_alpha   90.00
_cell.angle_beta   90.00
_cell.angle_gamma   90.00
#
_symmetry.space_group_name_H-M   'P 1'
#
loop_
_entity.id
_entity.type
_entity.pdbx_description
1 polymer ?
#
loop_
_entity_poly.entity_id
_entity_poly.type
_entity_poly.pdbx_seq_one_letter_code
_entity_poly.pdbx_strand_id
1 'polypeptide(L)'
;FPTRRSSDLRTYEQEMKHLTGDALEQKMNQYTNATHRFEQLNGFAYKSEITGILKGLGFSEEDFTKEINTLSGGQRTRVALGKLLLKNPDILLLDEPTNHLDVDSIRWLENYLSHYKGAVIIVSHDRYFLDKIVNKVMEIDQGHSMLFDGNYTTFIEKRDQIKAIRLKEYKNQQQEIKHQQEVIKKLKQFNREKSIKRAESREKALNKIDVLEKPTEYNADMRLSIEPEIISGNDVLTLKDVSKSFGNKSLFHGLSADIFRE
;
A
#
# COMPACT_ATOMS: atom_id res chain seq x y z
N PHE A 1 -9.47 27.14 -8.63
CA PHE A 1 -8.22 26.96 -7.90
C PHE A 1 -7.85 28.27 -7.19
N PRO A 2 -7.24 28.24 -5.97
CA PRO A 2 -6.90 29.45 -5.20
C PRO A 2 -5.99 30.43 -5.95
N THR A 3 -5.12 29.94 -6.83
CA THR A 3 -4.18 30.76 -7.62
C THR A 3 -4.89 31.77 -8.55
N ARG A 4 -5.98 31.35 -9.22
CA ARG A 4 -6.73 32.24 -10.11
C ARG A 4 -7.45 33.34 -9.32
N ARG A 5 -7.97 33.01 -8.13
CA ARG A 5 -8.64 33.96 -7.24
C ARG A 5 -7.70 34.93 -6.54
N SER A 6 -6.48 34.47 -6.24
CA SER A 6 -5.41 35.35 -5.73
C SER A 6 -5.01 36.44 -6.77
N SER A 7 -5.02 36.11 -8.08
CA SER A 7 -4.79 37.08 -9.13
C SER A 7 -5.96 38.05 -9.24
N ASP A 8 -7.21 37.57 -9.08
CA ASP A 8 -8.40 38.41 -9.14
C ASP A 8 -8.43 39.43 -8.00
N LEU A 9 -8.04 39.06 -6.78
CA LEU A 9 -7.94 39.98 -5.65
C LEU A 9 -6.91 41.12 -5.93
N ARG A 10 -5.75 40.77 -6.46
CA ARG A 10 -4.74 41.76 -6.84
C ARG A 10 -5.24 42.70 -7.96
N THR A 11 -5.99 42.17 -8.92
CA THR A 11 -6.60 42.95 -9.98
C THR A 11 -7.62 43.92 -9.40
N TYR A 12 -8.48 43.49 -8.50
CA TYR A 12 -9.43 44.36 -7.83
C TYR A 12 -8.75 45.47 -7.03
N GLU A 13 -7.67 45.12 -6.28
CA GLU A 13 -6.85 46.14 -5.58
C GLU A 13 -6.25 47.20 -6.49
N GLN A 14 -5.79 46.79 -7.68
CA GLN A 14 -5.25 47.73 -8.65
C GLN A 14 -6.32 48.61 -9.29
N GLU A 15 -7.47 48.00 -9.66
CA GLU A 15 -8.57 48.75 -10.27
C GLU A 15 -9.19 49.77 -9.29
N MET A 16 -9.31 49.41 -8.00
CA MET A 16 -9.82 50.30 -6.95
C MET A 16 -8.98 51.56 -6.77
N LYS A 17 -7.68 51.57 -7.11
CA LYS A 17 -6.81 52.77 -7.02
C LYS A 17 -7.20 53.89 -7.99
N HIS A 18 -7.93 53.57 -9.04
CA HIS A 18 -8.29 54.49 -10.11
C HIS A 18 -9.80 54.80 -10.19
N LEU A 19 -10.59 54.22 -9.28
CA LEU A 19 -12.03 54.40 -9.25
C LEU A 19 -12.47 55.36 -8.13
N THR A 20 -13.56 56.12 -8.36
CA THR A 20 -14.17 56.99 -7.35
C THR A 20 -15.71 56.89 -7.41
N GLY A 21 -16.42 57.31 -6.32
CA GLY A 21 -17.86 57.28 -6.24
C GLY A 21 -18.44 55.84 -6.27
N ASP A 22 -19.63 55.74 -6.86
CA ASP A 22 -20.42 54.48 -6.90
C ASP A 22 -19.66 53.30 -7.53
N ALA A 23 -18.81 53.58 -8.50
CA ALA A 23 -17.96 52.59 -9.16
C ALA A 23 -16.92 51.97 -8.18
N LEU A 24 -16.36 52.76 -7.28
CA LEU A 24 -15.47 52.30 -6.21
C LEU A 24 -16.22 51.43 -5.22
N GLU A 25 -17.44 51.85 -4.82
CA GLU A 25 -18.26 51.09 -3.84
C GLU A 25 -18.66 49.73 -4.41
N GLN A 26 -19.06 49.63 -5.66
CA GLN A 26 -19.34 48.36 -6.32
C GLN A 26 -18.11 47.46 -6.37
N LYS A 27 -16.94 48.03 -6.66
CA LYS A 27 -15.70 47.24 -6.71
C LYS A 27 -15.24 46.78 -5.34
N MET A 28 -15.41 47.56 -4.29
CA MET A 28 -15.17 47.18 -2.91
C MET A 28 -16.06 46.02 -2.48
N ASN A 29 -17.34 46.05 -2.84
CA ASN A 29 -18.25 44.94 -2.58
C ASN A 29 -17.82 43.63 -3.30
N GLN A 30 -17.36 43.72 -4.55
CA GLN A 30 -16.81 42.60 -5.30
C GLN A 30 -15.55 42.06 -4.64
N TYR A 31 -14.63 42.93 -4.23
CA TYR A 31 -13.39 42.55 -3.52
C TYR A 31 -13.71 41.85 -2.18
N THR A 32 -14.60 42.42 -1.38
CA THR A 32 -15.00 41.83 -0.08
C THR A 32 -15.60 40.44 -0.26
N ASN A 33 -16.52 40.27 -1.23
CA ASN A 33 -17.10 38.96 -1.54
C ASN A 33 -16.06 37.95 -2.04
N ALA A 34 -15.13 38.40 -2.88
CA ALA A 34 -14.03 37.55 -3.37
C ALA A 34 -13.06 37.17 -2.26
N THR A 35 -12.72 38.09 -1.35
CA THR A 35 -11.86 37.84 -0.18
C THR A 35 -12.50 36.83 0.76
N HIS A 36 -13.79 37.02 1.12
CA HIS A 36 -14.51 36.10 1.99
C HIS A 36 -14.57 34.68 1.39
N ARG A 37 -14.79 34.60 0.08
CA ARG A 37 -14.79 33.32 -0.63
C ARG A 37 -13.40 32.67 -0.73
N PHE A 38 -12.35 33.49 -0.78
CA PHE A 38 -10.96 33.05 -0.78
C PHE A 38 -10.56 32.53 0.62
N GLU A 39 -11.00 33.19 1.68
CA GLU A 39 -10.81 32.76 3.07
C GLU A 39 -11.53 31.44 3.36
N GLN A 40 -12.82 31.33 2.97
CA GLN A 40 -13.58 30.10 3.13
C GLN A 40 -12.92 28.87 2.46
N LEU A 41 -12.17 29.09 1.40
CA LEU A 41 -11.40 28.07 0.68
C LEU A 41 -9.96 27.92 1.20
N ASN A 42 -9.66 28.47 2.38
CA ASN A 42 -8.32 28.48 2.97
C ASN A 42 -7.22 29.04 2.05
N GLY A 43 -7.60 30.02 1.20
CA GLY A 43 -6.78 30.53 0.12
C GLY A 43 -5.46 31.17 0.57
N PHE A 44 -5.35 31.69 1.79
CA PHE A 44 -4.11 32.25 2.33
C PHE A 44 -3.10 31.14 2.73
N ALA A 45 -3.57 29.98 3.16
CA ALA A 45 -2.73 28.88 3.60
C ALA A 45 -2.23 27.98 2.43
N TYR A 46 -2.82 28.08 1.24
CA TYR A 46 -2.56 27.14 0.15
C TYR A 46 -1.09 27.00 -0.23
N LYS A 47 -0.31 28.12 -0.17
CA LYS A 47 1.13 28.07 -0.47
C LYS A 47 1.89 27.27 0.57
N SER A 48 1.56 27.49 1.83
CA SER A 48 2.17 26.75 2.95
C SER A 48 1.81 25.26 2.89
N GLU A 49 0.57 24.92 2.54
CA GLU A 49 0.13 23.55 2.34
C GLU A 49 0.88 22.87 1.19
N ILE A 50 1.01 23.53 0.03
CA ILE A 50 1.80 23.02 -1.10
C ILE A 50 3.25 22.78 -0.68
N THR A 51 3.88 23.77 -0.04
CA THR A 51 5.26 23.68 0.41
C THR A 51 5.43 22.54 1.44
N GLY A 52 4.50 22.43 2.38
CA GLY A 52 4.51 21.36 3.40
C GLY A 52 4.43 19.97 2.80
N ILE A 53 3.50 19.76 1.86
CA ILE A 53 3.35 18.46 1.19
C ILE A 53 4.57 18.15 0.30
N LEU A 54 5.08 19.11 -0.47
CA LEU A 54 6.25 18.86 -1.30
C LEU A 54 7.49 18.56 -0.48
N LYS A 55 7.74 19.31 0.61
CA LYS A 55 8.84 19.01 1.56
C LYS A 55 8.68 17.63 2.18
N GLY A 56 7.47 17.30 2.61
CA GLY A 56 7.15 15.98 3.16
C GLY A 56 7.37 14.83 2.17
N LEU A 57 7.19 15.08 0.87
CA LEU A 57 7.48 14.13 -0.20
C LEU A 57 8.94 14.16 -0.68
N GLY A 58 9.85 14.81 0.05
CA GLY A 58 11.28 14.79 -0.20
C GLY A 58 11.75 15.76 -1.30
N PHE A 59 10.99 16.82 -1.60
CA PHE A 59 11.44 17.87 -2.51
C PHE A 59 12.17 18.98 -1.74
N SER A 60 13.30 19.43 -2.28
CA SER A 60 14.01 20.62 -1.81
C SER A 60 13.37 21.90 -2.33
N GLU A 61 13.68 23.05 -1.72
CA GLU A 61 13.17 24.35 -2.20
C GLU A 61 13.64 24.67 -3.62
N GLU A 62 14.80 24.18 -4.02
CA GLU A 62 15.34 24.31 -5.37
C GLU A 62 14.49 23.57 -6.41
N ASP A 63 13.84 22.49 -6.01
CA ASP A 63 12.99 21.68 -6.91
C ASP A 63 11.67 22.38 -7.24
N PHE A 64 11.21 23.33 -6.41
CA PHE A 64 9.91 23.98 -6.57
C PHE A 64 9.82 24.87 -7.81
N THR A 65 10.95 25.31 -8.34
CA THR A 65 11.04 26.17 -9.54
C THR A 65 11.31 25.37 -10.82
N LYS A 66 11.57 24.05 -10.70
CA LYS A 66 11.87 23.21 -11.85
C LYS A 66 10.62 22.94 -12.70
N GLU A 67 10.81 22.88 -14.01
CA GLU A 67 9.74 22.43 -14.89
C GLU A 67 9.45 20.94 -14.71
N ILE A 68 8.17 20.57 -14.75
CA ILE A 68 7.73 19.17 -14.56
C ILE A 68 8.40 18.21 -15.55
N ASN A 69 8.69 18.68 -16.76
CA ASN A 69 9.32 17.87 -17.81
C ASN A 69 10.78 17.50 -17.49
N THR A 70 11.45 18.28 -16.64
CA THR A 70 12.83 18.01 -16.21
C THR A 70 12.94 17.06 -15.01
N LEU A 71 11.81 16.75 -14.37
CA LEU A 71 11.76 15.85 -13.24
C LEU A 71 11.91 14.38 -13.67
N SER A 72 12.56 13.58 -12.81
CA SER A 72 12.63 12.13 -12.99
C SER A 72 11.24 11.48 -12.91
N GLY A 73 11.10 10.23 -13.37
CA GLY A 73 9.84 9.48 -13.30
C GLY A 73 9.31 9.40 -11.86
N GLY A 74 10.16 9.03 -10.90
CA GLY A 74 9.79 8.95 -9.49
C GLY A 74 9.41 10.31 -8.89
N GLN A 75 10.10 11.41 -9.28
CA GLN A 75 9.72 12.75 -8.86
C GLN A 75 8.35 13.15 -9.42
N ARG A 76 8.05 12.83 -10.67
CA ARG A 76 6.72 13.09 -11.25
C ARG A 76 5.60 12.33 -10.53
N THR A 77 5.84 11.08 -10.16
CA THR A 77 4.90 10.28 -9.35
C THR A 77 4.67 10.93 -7.99
N ARG A 78 5.72 11.39 -7.30
CA ARG A 78 5.61 12.11 -6.02
C ARG A 78 4.83 13.43 -6.14
N VAL A 79 5.04 14.19 -7.21
CA VAL A 79 4.24 15.41 -7.48
C VAL A 79 2.78 15.08 -7.73
N ALA A 80 2.49 13.98 -8.46
CA ALA A 80 1.12 13.53 -8.69
C ALA A 80 0.44 13.12 -7.37
N LEU A 81 1.14 12.41 -6.49
CA LEU A 81 0.68 12.09 -5.14
C LEU A 81 0.39 13.38 -4.35
N GLY A 82 1.34 14.33 -4.31
CA GLY A 82 1.16 15.60 -3.62
C GLY A 82 -0.06 16.37 -4.12
N LYS A 83 -0.28 16.40 -5.44
CA LYS A 83 -1.48 17.01 -6.04
C LYS A 83 -2.78 16.32 -5.61
N LEU A 84 -2.75 15.00 -5.44
CA LEU A 84 -3.89 14.22 -4.97
C LEU A 84 -4.19 14.53 -3.49
N LEU A 85 -3.16 14.55 -2.64
CA LEU A 85 -3.29 14.89 -1.22
C LEU A 85 -3.82 16.32 -1.01
N LEU A 86 -3.34 17.30 -1.78
CA LEU A 86 -3.83 18.68 -1.75
C LEU A 86 -5.32 18.82 -2.09
N LYS A 87 -5.87 17.91 -2.89
CA LYS A 87 -7.31 17.94 -3.22
C LYS A 87 -8.18 17.52 -2.05
N ASN A 88 -7.63 16.83 -1.08
CA ASN A 88 -8.31 16.33 0.10
C ASN A 88 -9.70 15.69 -0.21
N PRO A 89 -9.77 14.66 -1.08
CA PRO A 89 -11.02 14.02 -1.47
C PRO A 89 -11.64 13.23 -0.30
N ASP A 90 -12.95 12.99 -0.33
CA ASP A 90 -13.64 12.19 0.69
C ASP A 90 -13.16 10.72 0.70
N ILE A 91 -12.74 10.21 -0.47
CA ILE A 91 -12.21 8.85 -0.64
C ILE A 91 -10.89 8.95 -1.39
N LEU A 92 -9.83 8.43 -0.78
CA LEU A 92 -8.47 8.38 -1.32
C LEU A 92 -8.11 6.94 -1.66
N LEU A 93 -7.77 6.68 -2.93
CA LEU A 93 -7.32 5.37 -3.41
C LEU A 93 -5.82 5.46 -3.73
N LEU A 94 -5.01 4.65 -3.06
CA LEU A 94 -3.56 4.61 -3.22
C LEU A 94 -3.10 3.20 -3.60
N ASP A 95 -2.36 3.11 -4.68
CA ASP A 95 -1.72 1.89 -5.14
C ASP A 95 -0.21 2.03 -5.02
N GLU A 96 0.42 1.21 -4.16
CA GLU A 96 1.86 1.23 -3.85
C GLU A 96 2.43 2.65 -3.59
N PRO A 97 1.83 3.43 -2.65
CA PRO A 97 2.20 4.83 -2.46
C PRO A 97 3.61 5.04 -1.90
N THR A 98 4.22 4.00 -1.34
CA THR A 98 5.59 4.03 -0.79
C THR A 98 6.66 3.90 -1.87
N ASN A 99 6.29 3.49 -3.09
CA ASN A 99 7.24 3.37 -4.19
C ASN A 99 7.89 4.73 -4.51
N HIS A 100 9.21 4.71 -4.67
CA HIS A 100 10.03 5.90 -4.95
C HIS A 100 10.11 6.94 -3.82
N LEU A 101 9.63 6.62 -2.61
CA LEU A 101 9.81 7.46 -1.43
C LEU A 101 11.04 7.00 -0.63
N ASP A 102 11.76 7.96 -0.07
CA ASP A 102 12.76 7.68 0.97
C ASP A 102 12.10 7.46 2.34
N VAL A 103 12.87 7.02 3.30
CA VAL A 103 12.37 6.66 4.64
C VAL A 103 11.68 7.84 5.34
N ASP A 104 12.19 9.06 5.17
CA ASP A 104 11.64 10.25 5.80
C ASP A 104 10.31 10.65 5.14
N SER A 105 10.21 10.54 3.83
CA SER A 105 8.96 10.76 3.08
C SER A 105 7.90 9.72 3.41
N ILE A 106 8.29 8.45 3.62
CA ILE A 106 7.36 7.40 4.07
C ILE A 106 6.81 7.75 5.45
N ARG A 107 7.66 8.11 6.41
CA ARG A 107 7.24 8.54 7.76
C ARG A 107 6.30 9.74 7.74
N TRP A 108 6.60 10.70 6.87
CA TRP A 108 5.73 11.85 6.70
C TRP A 108 4.37 11.44 6.13
N LEU A 109 4.33 10.56 5.12
CA LEU A 109 3.10 10.05 4.53
C LEU A 109 2.28 9.24 5.54
N GLU A 110 2.91 8.38 6.35
CA GLU A 110 2.27 7.67 7.46
C GLU A 110 1.54 8.65 8.40
N ASN A 111 2.26 9.70 8.84
CA ASN A 111 1.68 10.71 9.72
C ASN A 111 0.54 11.49 9.05
N TYR A 112 0.69 11.84 7.78
CA TYR A 112 -0.35 12.54 7.02
C TYR A 112 -1.63 11.69 6.90
N LEU A 113 -1.49 10.41 6.52
CA LEU A 113 -2.63 9.51 6.31
C LEU A 113 -3.30 9.11 7.63
N SER A 114 -2.57 9.00 8.74
CA SER A 114 -3.15 8.72 10.07
C SER A 114 -4.10 9.82 10.54
N HIS A 115 -3.92 11.06 10.07
CA HIS A 115 -4.76 12.22 10.40
C HIS A 115 -5.75 12.57 9.28
N TYR A 116 -5.81 11.75 8.21
CA TYR A 116 -6.70 12.00 7.10
C TYR A 116 -8.17 11.84 7.52
N LYS A 117 -9.01 12.84 7.19
CA LYS A 117 -10.42 12.84 7.62
C LYS A 117 -11.34 11.98 6.75
N GLY A 118 -10.95 11.76 5.50
CA GLY A 118 -11.71 10.93 4.54
C GLY A 118 -11.39 9.43 4.68
N ALA A 119 -12.06 8.62 3.89
CA ALA A 119 -11.75 7.21 3.77
C ALA A 119 -10.49 6.99 2.92
N VAL A 120 -9.59 6.10 3.36
CA VAL A 120 -8.37 5.75 2.62
C VAL A 120 -8.38 4.26 2.31
N ILE A 121 -8.21 3.92 1.04
CA ILE A 121 -8.03 2.54 0.58
C ILE A 121 -6.62 2.44 -0.01
N ILE A 122 -5.84 1.51 0.53
CA ILE A 122 -4.43 1.37 0.18
C ILE A 122 -4.18 -0.06 -0.30
N VAL A 123 -3.48 -0.20 -1.42
CA VAL A 123 -2.85 -1.45 -1.84
C VAL A 123 -1.35 -1.26 -1.65
N SER A 124 -0.69 -2.13 -0.86
CA SER A 124 0.75 -2.06 -0.64
C SER A 124 1.34 -3.39 -0.24
N HIS A 125 2.61 -3.60 -0.58
CA HIS A 125 3.44 -4.72 -0.10
C HIS A 125 4.23 -4.35 1.16
N ASP A 126 4.25 -3.09 1.56
CA ASP A 126 4.94 -2.62 2.77
C ASP A 126 4.09 -2.90 4.02
N ARG A 127 4.45 -3.97 4.72
CA ARG A 127 3.74 -4.44 5.92
C ARG A 127 3.84 -3.44 7.08
N TYR A 128 4.97 -2.75 7.23
CA TYR A 128 5.17 -1.75 8.28
C TYR A 128 4.30 -0.53 8.06
N PHE A 129 4.25 -0.07 6.82
CA PHE A 129 3.39 1.04 6.42
C PHE A 129 1.92 0.72 6.67
N LEU A 130 1.45 -0.46 6.21
CA LEU A 130 0.08 -0.90 6.44
C LEU A 130 -0.24 -1.02 7.93
N ASP A 131 0.65 -1.63 8.72
CA ASP A 131 0.39 -1.88 10.14
C ASP A 131 0.15 -0.62 10.96
N LYS A 132 0.75 0.51 10.56
CA LYS A 132 0.59 1.80 11.22
C LYS A 132 -0.68 2.55 10.83
N ILE A 133 -1.18 2.36 9.62
CA ILE A 133 -2.21 3.22 9.06
C ILE A 133 -3.56 2.54 9.03
N VAL A 134 -3.60 1.23 8.69
CA VAL A 134 -4.86 0.56 8.44
C VAL A 134 -5.54 0.11 9.74
N ASN A 135 -6.86 0.24 9.77
CA ASN A 135 -7.72 -0.28 10.82
C ASN A 135 -8.62 -1.44 10.35
N LYS A 136 -8.61 -1.71 9.04
CA LYS A 136 -9.28 -2.84 8.40
C LYS A 136 -8.42 -3.35 7.26
N VAL A 137 -8.42 -4.67 7.06
CA VAL A 137 -7.72 -5.32 5.94
C VAL A 137 -8.72 -6.16 5.16
N MET A 138 -8.75 -5.99 3.85
CA MET A 138 -9.52 -6.83 2.94
C MET A 138 -8.55 -7.74 2.18
N GLU A 139 -8.67 -9.06 2.40
CA GLU A 139 -7.98 -10.07 1.60
C GLU A 139 -8.86 -10.47 0.42
N ILE A 140 -8.30 -10.48 -0.77
CA ILE A 140 -8.96 -11.00 -1.97
C ILE A 140 -8.14 -12.19 -2.45
N ASP A 141 -8.73 -13.38 -2.39
CA ASP A 141 -8.07 -14.63 -2.79
C ASP A 141 -9.04 -15.50 -3.60
N GLN A 142 -8.62 -15.94 -4.78
CA GLN A 142 -9.40 -16.83 -5.68
C GLN A 142 -10.86 -16.40 -5.91
N GLY A 143 -11.10 -15.09 -6.06
CA GLY A 143 -12.45 -14.55 -6.28
C GLY A 143 -13.31 -14.40 -5.01
N HIS A 144 -12.79 -14.77 -3.86
CA HIS A 144 -13.42 -14.54 -2.55
C HIS A 144 -12.78 -13.35 -1.84
N SER A 145 -13.59 -12.56 -1.15
CA SER A 145 -13.12 -11.46 -0.34
C SER A 145 -13.47 -11.68 1.13
N MET A 146 -12.52 -11.41 2.01
CA MET A 146 -12.73 -11.42 3.46
C MET A 146 -12.25 -10.12 4.07
N LEU A 147 -13.09 -9.51 4.92
CA LEU A 147 -12.78 -8.29 5.63
C LEU A 147 -12.41 -8.61 7.09
N PHE A 148 -11.32 -8.05 7.55
CA PHE A 148 -10.81 -8.21 8.90
C PHE A 148 -10.71 -6.84 9.58
N ASP A 149 -11.23 -6.74 10.80
CA ASP A 149 -11.03 -5.58 11.65
C ASP A 149 -9.71 -5.70 12.41
N GLY A 150 -8.91 -4.64 12.35
CA GLY A 150 -7.60 -4.52 12.96
C GLY A 150 -6.53 -4.08 11.98
N ASN A 151 -5.30 -3.96 12.48
CA ASN A 151 -4.11 -3.66 11.69
C ASN A 151 -3.61 -4.89 10.92
N TYR A 152 -2.55 -4.73 10.15
CA TYR A 152 -2.00 -5.81 9.32
C TYR A 152 -1.50 -7.00 10.15
N THR A 153 -0.85 -6.77 11.29
CA THR A 153 -0.40 -7.83 12.21
C THR A 153 -1.57 -8.67 12.71
N THR A 154 -2.63 -8.01 13.21
CA THR A 154 -3.85 -8.68 13.68
C THR A 154 -4.53 -9.48 12.56
N PHE A 155 -4.53 -8.95 11.34
CA PHE A 155 -5.04 -9.66 10.16
C PHE A 155 -4.28 -10.96 9.92
N ILE A 156 -2.94 -10.95 9.94
CA ILE A 156 -2.12 -12.16 9.72
C ILE A 156 -2.44 -13.23 10.75
N GLU A 157 -2.50 -12.86 12.03
CA GLU A 157 -2.83 -13.80 13.13
C GLU A 157 -4.21 -14.45 12.93
N LYS A 158 -5.23 -13.63 12.66
CA LYS A 158 -6.60 -14.13 12.42
C LYS A 158 -6.69 -15.03 11.18
N ARG A 159 -6.05 -14.61 10.09
CA ARG A 159 -5.98 -15.38 8.84
C ARG A 159 -5.36 -16.76 9.07
N ASP A 160 -4.23 -16.80 9.78
CA ASP A 160 -3.51 -18.05 10.03
C ASP A 160 -4.32 -18.98 10.95
N GLN A 161 -5.03 -18.43 11.94
CA GLN A 161 -5.98 -19.20 12.77
C GLN A 161 -7.11 -19.80 11.93
N ILE A 162 -7.74 -19.00 11.05
CA ILE A 162 -8.81 -19.48 10.17
C ILE A 162 -8.32 -20.57 9.23
N LYS A 163 -7.12 -20.37 8.64
CA LYS A 163 -6.49 -21.39 7.79
C LYS A 163 -6.22 -22.70 8.53
N ALA A 164 -5.72 -22.62 9.76
CA ALA A 164 -5.48 -23.81 10.60
C ALA A 164 -6.77 -24.54 10.93
N ILE A 165 -7.85 -23.83 11.26
CA ILE A 165 -9.17 -24.41 11.54
C ILE A 165 -9.70 -25.11 10.28
N ARG A 166 -9.73 -24.44 9.13
CA ARG A 166 -10.21 -25.01 7.86
C ARG A 166 -9.42 -26.26 7.46
N LEU A 167 -8.09 -26.23 7.64
CA LEU A 167 -7.25 -27.40 7.37
C LEU A 167 -7.58 -28.58 8.29
N LYS A 168 -7.83 -28.32 9.57
CA LYS A 168 -8.24 -29.33 10.53
C LYS A 168 -9.61 -29.93 10.17
N GLU A 169 -10.58 -29.09 9.83
CA GLU A 169 -11.92 -29.52 9.40
C GLU A 169 -11.85 -30.39 8.14
N TYR A 170 -11.08 -29.95 7.13
CA TYR A 170 -10.83 -30.74 5.93
C TYR A 170 -10.22 -32.12 6.26
N LYS A 171 -9.15 -32.16 7.08
CA LYS A 171 -8.51 -33.42 7.48
C LYS A 171 -9.48 -34.36 8.22
N ASN A 172 -10.25 -33.80 9.13
CA ASN A 172 -11.26 -34.60 9.88
C ASN A 172 -12.32 -35.16 8.93
N GLN A 173 -12.84 -34.34 8.01
CA GLN A 173 -13.82 -34.80 7.03
C GLN A 173 -13.24 -35.88 6.11
N GLN A 174 -12.01 -35.72 5.64
CA GLN A 174 -11.35 -36.73 4.79
C GLN A 174 -11.16 -38.09 5.56
N GLN A 175 -10.79 -38.01 6.82
CA GLN A 175 -10.68 -39.22 7.67
C GLN A 175 -12.03 -39.90 7.84
N GLU A 176 -13.09 -39.13 8.10
CA GLU A 176 -14.44 -39.68 8.24
C GLU A 176 -14.95 -40.31 6.93
N ILE A 177 -14.76 -39.62 5.79
CA ILE A 177 -15.11 -40.17 4.47
C ILE A 177 -14.39 -41.49 4.24
N LYS A 178 -13.08 -41.57 4.49
CA LYS A 178 -12.27 -42.77 4.34
C LYS A 178 -12.78 -43.89 5.25
N HIS A 179 -13.07 -43.58 6.53
CA HIS A 179 -13.61 -44.53 7.48
C HIS A 179 -14.95 -45.08 7.00
N GLN A 180 -15.89 -44.25 6.57
CA GLN A 180 -17.18 -44.66 6.05
C GLN A 180 -17.03 -45.53 4.80
N GLN A 181 -16.13 -45.21 3.89
CA GLN A 181 -15.83 -46.05 2.72
C GLN A 181 -15.32 -47.44 3.11
N GLU A 182 -14.44 -47.53 4.11
CA GLU A 182 -13.94 -48.81 4.60
C GLU A 182 -15.05 -49.64 5.26
N VAL A 183 -15.95 -49.02 6.04
CA VAL A 183 -17.12 -49.66 6.62
C VAL A 183 -18.07 -50.19 5.55
N ILE A 184 -18.36 -49.38 4.53
CA ILE A 184 -19.20 -49.78 3.39
C ILE A 184 -18.56 -50.98 2.65
N LYS A 185 -17.26 -50.93 2.41
CA LYS A 185 -16.52 -52.05 1.78
C LYS A 185 -16.64 -53.35 2.58
N LYS A 186 -16.45 -53.30 3.92
CA LYS A 186 -16.61 -54.46 4.80
C LYS A 186 -18.03 -54.99 4.77
N LEU A 187 -19.06 -54.13 4.86
CA LEU A 187 -20.46 -54.54 4.80
C LEU A 187 -20.82 -55.23 3.48
N LYS A 188 -20.29 -54.76 2.35
CA LYS A 188 -20.50 -55.41 1.04
C LYS A 188 -19.82 -56.77 0.93
N GLN A 189 -18.67 -56.99 1.61
CA GLN A 189 -17.97 -58.28 1.63
C GLN A 189 -18.75 -59.40 2.35
N PHE A 190 -19.57 -59.05 3.35
CA PHE A 190 -20.36 -60.07 4.09
C PHE A 190 -21.50 -60.67 3.29
N ASN A 191 -21.82 -60.18 2.10
CA ASN A 191 -22.79 -60.69 1.12
C ASN A 191 -24.15 -61.16 1.68
N ARG A 192 -24.58 -60.59 2.81
CA ARG A 192 -25.92 -60.83 3.40
C ARG A 192 -26.82 -59.67 3.01
N GLU A 193 -28.07 -59.95 2.62
CA GLU A 193 -29.04 -58.96 2.14
C GLU A 193 -29.19 -57.76 3.11
N LYS A 194 -29.25 -58.03 4.42
CA LYS A 194 -29.32 -56.99 5.46
C LYS A 194 -28.07 -56.15 5.53
N SER A 195 -26.87 -56.69 5.25
CA SER A 195 -25.60 -55.95 5.22
C SER A 195 -25.50 -55.08 3.98
N ILE A 196 -25.97 -55.59 2.84
CA ILE A 196 -26.01 -54.84 1.60
C ILE A 196 -26.92 -53.60 1.70
N LYS A 197 -28.16 -53.75 2.24
CA LYS A 197 -29.09 -52.64 2.48
C LYS A 197 -28.47 -51.55 3.41
N ARG A 198 -27.73 -51.99 4.45
CA ARG A 198 -27.01 -51.05 5.32
C ARG A 198 -25.85 -50.32 4.61
N ALA A 199 -25.12 -51.02 3.73
CA ALA A 199 -24.06 -50.42 2.91
C ALA A 199 -24.62 -49.36 1.96
N GLU A 200 -25.71 -49.66 1.25
CA GLU A 200 -26.38 -48.71 0.35
C GLU A 200 -26.92 -47.49 1.07
N SER A 201 -27.51 -47.66 2.27
CA SER A 201 -27.96 -46.51 3.06
C SER A 201 -26.81 -45.59 3.47
N ARG A 202 -25.66 -46.16 3.88
CA ARG A 202 -24.46 -45.38 4.21
C ARG A 202 -23.83 -44.70 2.99
N GLU A 203 -23.83 -45.40 1.85
CA GLU A 203 -23.34 -44.84 0.56
C GLU A 203 -24.19 -43.65 0.14
N LYS A 204 -25.52 -43.74 0.24
CA LYS A 204 -26.42 -42.62 -0.01
C LYS A 204 -26.20 -41.45 0.97
N ALA A 205 -25.88 -41.71 2.22
CA ALA A 205 -25.54 -40.68 3.20
C ALA A 205 -24.18 -40.03 2.87
N LEU A 206 -23.19 -40.83 2.50
CA LEU A 206 -21.86 -40.33 2.11
C LEU A 206 -21.91 -39.42 0.87
N ASN A 207 -22.71 -39.80 -0.14
CA ASN A 207 -22.87 -39.02 -1.37
C ASN A 207 -23.63 -37.70 -1.18
N LYS A 208 -24.25 -37.47 -0.01
CA LYS A 208 -24.89 -36.20 0.36
C LYS A 208 -23.99 -35.26 1.14
N ILE A 209 -22.79 -35.69 1.49
CA ILE A 209 -21.83 -34.84 2.19
C ILE A 209 -21.22 -33.87 1.21
N ASP A 210 -21.35 -32.58 1.49
CA ASP A 210 -20.61 -31.53 0.75
C ASP A 210 -19.13 -31.67 1.11
N VAL A 211 -18.33 -32.05 0.10
CA VAL A 211 -16.90 -32.26 0.29
C VAL A 211 -16.21 -30.90 0.38
N LEU A 212 -15.54 -30.65 1.50
CA LEU A 212 -14.74 -29.44 1.68
C LEU A 212 -13.58 -29.43 0.67
N GLU A 213 -13.36 -28.28 0.05
CA GLU A 213 -12.18 -28.09 -0.79
C GLU A 213 -10.92 -28.03 0.08
N LYS A 214 -9.84 -28.63 -0.43
CA LYS A 214 -8.55 -28.56 0.27
C LYS A 214 -8.11 -27.08 0.34
N PRO A 215 -7.90 -26.52 1.55
CA PRO A 215 -7.34 -25.18 1.67
C PRO A 215 -6.00 -25.10 0.95
N THR A 216 -5.79 -24.02 0.19
CA THR A 216 -4.54 -23.82 -0.57
C THR A 216 -3.40 -23.64 0.43
N GLU A 217 -2.52 -24.61 0.52
CA GLU A 217 -1.25 -24.47 1.23
C GLU A 217 -0.30 -23.72 0.29
N TYR A 218 -0.13 -22.41 0.50
CA TYR A 218 1.00 -21.71 -0.08
C TYR A 218 2.24 -22.13 0.71
N ASN A 219 2.84 -23.26 0.35
CA ASN A 219 4.21 -23.56 0.74
C ASN A 219 5.12 -22.63 -0.07
N ALA A 220 5.24 -21.40 0.43
CA ALA A 220 6.15 -20.40 -0.14
C ALA A 220 7.61 -20.64 0.23
N ASP A 221 7.94 -21.75 0.87
CA ASP A 221 9.32 -22.11 1.19
C ASP A 221 10.02 -22.62 -0.07
N MET A 222 10.34 -21.69 -0.94
CA MET A 222 11.29 -21.94 -2.01
C MET A 222 12.69 -22.05 -1.37
N ARG A 223 13.17 -23.27 -1.20
CA ARG A 223 14.56 -23.51 -0.81
C ARG A 223 15.43 -23.35 -2.05
N LEU A 224 16.01 -22.17 -2.21
CA LEU A 224 17.01 -21.93 -3.23
C LEU A 224 18.38 -22.29 -2.63
N SER A 225 18.96 -23.41 -3.07
CA SER A 225 20.35 -23.75 -2.78
C SER A 225 21.17 -23.29 -3.97
N ILE A 226 21.97 -22.26 -3.78
CA ILE A 226 22.93 -21.78 -4.80
C ILE A 226 24.31 -22.26 -4.35
N GLU A 227 24.81 -23.28 -5.00
CA GLU A 227 26.19 -23.74 -4.82
C GLU A 227 27.08 -23.05 -5.85
N PRO A 228 28.19 -22.42 -5.43
CA PRO A 228 29.11 -21.80 -6.39
C PRO A 228 29.82 -22.87 -7.21
N GLU A 229 29.79 -22.74 -8.52
CA GLU A 229 30.49 -23.64 -9.45
C GLU A 229 32.00 -23.57 -9.25
N ILE A 230 32.51 -22.41 -8.87
CA ILE A 230 33.92 -22.19 -8.55
C ILE A 230 34.02 -21.58 -7.15
N ILE A 231 34.72 -22.25 -6.27
CA ILE A 231 35.00 -21.78 -4.92
C ILE A 231 36.16 -20.76 -4.98
N SER A 232 35.85 -19.48 -4.64
CA SER A 232 36.90 -18.45 -4.54
C SER A 232 37.91 -18.74 -3.41
N GLY A 233 39.10 -18.16 -3.50
CA GLY A 233 40.07 -18.16 -2.38
C GLY A 233 39.52 -17.41 -1.15
N ASN A 234 40.26 -17.46 -0.03
CA ASN A 234 39.89 -16.75 1.19
C ASN A 234 39.81 -15.22 0.99
N ASP A 235 40.76 -14.67 0.21
CA ASP A 235 40.77 -13.25 -0.13
C ASP A 235 39.94 -13.04 -1.41
N VAL A 236 38.71 -12.54 -1.26
CA VAL A 236 37.79 -12.36 -2.40
C VAL A 236 38.06 -11.04 -3.11
N LEU A 237 38.29 -9.97 -2.35
CA LEU A 237 38.51 -8.63 -2.90
C LEU A 237 39.32 -7.79 -1.91
N THR A 238 40.43 -7.20 -2.39
CA THR A 238 41.19 -6.18 -1.66
C THR A 238 41.08 -4.84 -2.39
N LEU A 239 40.59 -3.84 -1.73
CA LEU A 239 40.55 -2.45 -2.19
C LEU A 239 41.69 -1.68 -1.50
N LYS A 240 42.50 -0.95 -2.25
CA LYS A 240 43.60 -0.13 -1.71
C LYS A 240 43.48 1.29 -2.28
N ASP A 241 43.21 2.28 -1.42
CA ASP A 241 43.16 3.71 -1.74
C ASP A 241 42.28 4.04 -2.97
N VAL A 242 41.14 3.38 -3.07
CA VAL A 242 40.21 3.55 -4.19
C VAL A 242 39.41 4.84 -4.02
N SER A 243 39.42 5.68 -5.06
CA SER A 243 38.65 6.93 -5.11
C SER A 243 37.84 7.00 -6.39
N LYS A 244 36.64 7.58 -6.33
CA LYS A 244 35.79 7.78 -7.51
C LYS A 244 35.15 9.15 -7.51
N SER A 245 35.19 9.80 -8.66
CA SER A 245 34.47 11.05 -8.92
C SER A 245 33.82 11.04 -10.30
N PHE A 246 32.76 11.81 -10.46
CA PHE A 246 32.12 12.10 -11.75
C PHE A 246 32.13 13.61 -12.00
N GLY A 247 32.96 14.06 -12.93
CA GLY A 247 33.19 15.47 -13.14
C GLY A 247 33.71 16.14 -11.85
N ASN A 248 33.04 17.17 -11.40
CA ASN A 248 33.40 17.90 -10.17
C ASN A 248 32.81 17.28 -8.88
N LYS A 249 32.03 16.21 -8.97
CA LYS A 249 31.41 15.55 -7.80
C LYS A 249 32.23 14.36 -7.38
N SER A 250 32.95 14.45 -6.24
CA SER A 250 33.58 13.31 -5.59
C SER A 250 32.52 12.47 -4.89
N LEU A 251 32.56 11.14 -5.11
CA LEU A 251 31.66 10.20 -4.43
C LEU A 251 32.29 9.63 -3.17
N PHE A 252 33.54 9.19 -3.27
CA PHE A 252 34.33 8.71 -2.14
C PHE A 252 35.81 8.85 -2.45
N HIS A 253 36.63 8.88 -1.40
CA HIS A 253 38.06 9.10 -1.48
C HIS A 253 38.79 8.19 -0.49
N GLY A 254 39.91 7.57 -0.94
CA GLY A 254 40.80 6.83 -0.05
C GLY A 254 40.20 5.57 0.58
N LEU A 255 39.24 4.91 -0.08
CA LEU A 255 38.58 3.71 0.42
C LEU A 255 39.56 2.51 0.35
N SER A 256 39.87 1.94 1.52
CA SER A 256 40.62 0.70 1.63
C SER A 256 39.80 -0.32 2.42
N ALA A 257 39.58 -1.51 1.88
CA ALA A 257 38.81 -2.57 2.50
C ALA A 257 39.26 -3.95 1.97
N ASP A 258 39.21 -4.95 2.82
CA ASP A 258 39.39 -6.34 2.47
C ASP A 258 38.10 -7.11 2.68
N ILE A 259 37.71 -7.90 1.70
CA ILE A 259 36.53 -8.77 1.76
C ILE A 259 37.04 -10.22 1.71
N PHE A 260 36.74 -10.93 2.76
CA PHE A 260 37.09 -12.33 2.92
C PHE A 260 35.85 -13.20 2.66
N ARG A 261 36.10 -14.45 2.33
CA ARG A 261 35.06 -15.47 2.25
C ARG A 261 34.71 -15.94 3.66
N GLU A 262 33.38 -15.98 3.98
CA GLU A 262 32.87 -16.67 5.17
C GLU A 262 32.84 -18.19 5.01
#